data_5b9b7e8989de848939761523fccf2bab
#
_entry.id   5b9b7e8989de848939761523fccf2bab
#
_cell.length_a   1.000
_cell.length_b   1.000
_cell.length_c   1.000
_cell.angle_alpha   90.00
_cell.angle_beta   90.00
_cell.angle_gamma   90.00
#
_symmetry.space_group_name_H-M   'P 1'
#
loop_
_entity.id
_entity.type
_entity.pdbx_description
1 polymer ?
#
loop_
_entity_poly.entity_id
_entity_poly.type
_entity_poly.pdbx_seq_one_letter_code
_entity_poly.pdbx_strand_id
1 'polypeptide(L)'
;MKVLSLTEPFATLIKNKKKFIETRSWKTNYRGELYIHASQTKINKKDADNQELMNLIDDKSLNFGYIICRCRLVDCIYMTKEYVKDLKENNHQEYVCGEYSEGRYAWILENITPLEKPIKAKGQLGIWNYYNEFEIMDLMNNIEYGYVDKEKRKHTKEFDNFANLYILQNPKEIEKSKVGVCWDQVELERYYFKGNDWNIKTYFIVHNDNDKFPTHTFLTFEKNNKYYWFEHSFEICRGIHEYKNEQELLLDVEQKFIKYELNNNYDKDNLFLYRYNKPKYHITTQEFYDHATQDIILLK
;
A
#
# COMPACT_ATOMS: atom_id res chain seq x y z
N MET A 1 -8.02 -2.85 6.63
CA MET A 1 -8.02 -2.20 7.97
C MET A 1 -7.81 -0.70 7.83
N LYS A 2 -8.52 0.16 8.61
CA LYS A 2 -8.21 1.60 8.73
C LYS A 2 -7.11 1.78 9.78
N VAL A 3 -6.05 2.49 9.46
CA VAL A 3 -4.84 2.62 10.29
C VAL A 3 -4.47 4.09 10.49
N LEU A 4 -3.99 4.43 11.67
CA LEU A 4 -3.41 5.73 12.00
C LEU A 4 -1.96 5.53 12.47
N SER A 5 -1.01 6.22 11.83
CA SER A 5 0.38 6.18 12.26
C SER A 5 0.65 7.23 13.34
N LEU A 6 1.25 6.79 14.43
CA LEU A 6 1.70 7.61 15.55
C LEU A 6 3.20 7.42 15.78
N THR A 7 3.86 8.43 16.28
CA THR A 7 5.23 8.29 16.78
C THR A 7 5.22 7.58 18.14
N GLU A 8 6.33 6.91 18.46
CA GLU A 8 6.56 6.45 19.82
C GLU A 8 6.96 7.65 20.71
N PRO A 9 6.57 7.65 22.00
CA PRO A 9 5.96 6.57 22.76
C PRO A 9 4.42 6.52 22.69
N PHE A 10 3.77 7.43 21.97
CA PHE A 10 2.30 7.60 21.98
C PHE A 10 1.53 6.38 21.50
N ALA A 11 2.06 5.66 20.49
CA ALA A 11 1.47 4.43 20.01
C ALA A 11 1.44 3.34 21.09
N THR A 12 2.57 3.15 21.78
CA THR A 12 2.69 2.19 22.89
C THR A 12 1.83 2.60 24.09
N LEU A 13 1.74 3.89 24.42
CA LEU A 13 0.87 4.37 25.50
C LEU A 13 -0.62 4.08 25.22
N ILE A 14 -1.08 4.17 23.95
CA ILE A 14 -2.42 3.74 23.59
C ILE A 14 -2.55 2.22 23.76
N LYS A 15 -1.62 1.43 23.20
CA LYS A 15 -1.63 -0.04 23.36
C LYS A 15 -1.73 -0.46 24.82
N ASN A 16 -1.02 0.21 25.72
CA ASN A 16 -0.96 -0.07 27.15
C ASN A 16 -2.11 0.57 27.95
N LYS A 17 -3.06 1.22 27.28
CA LYS A 17 -4.22 1.88 27.92
C LYS A 17 -3.82 2.97 28.92
N LYS A 18 -2.71 3.67 28.65
CA LYS A 18 -2.27 4.84 29.41
C LYS A 18 -2.70 6.14 28.73
N LYS A 19 -3.01 6.08 27.42
CA LYS A 19 -3.47 7.18 26.57
C LYS A 19 -4.76 6.77 25.86
N PHE A 20 -5.78 7.63 25.93
CA PHE A 20 -7.11 7.41 25.35
C PHE A 20 -7.54 8.52 24.37
N ILE A 21 -6.76 9.58 24.25
CA ILE A 21 -7.05 10.73 23.39
C ILE A 21 -5.86 10.97 22.48
N GLU A 22 -6.05 10.85 21.16
CA GLU A 22 -5.05 11.27 20.20
C GLU A 22 -5.28 12.72 19.79
N THR A 23 -4.22 13.53 19.70
CA THR A 23 -4.33 14.95 19.38
C THR A 23 -3.87 15.26 17.97
N ARG A 24 -4.69 15.98 17.20
CA ARG A 24 -4.40 16.38 15.83
C ARG A 24 -4.70 17.85 15.57
N SER A 25 -3.99 18.47 14.63
CA SER A 25 -4.27 19.83 14.17
C SER A 25 -5.49 19.92 13.23
N TRP A 26 -6.06 18.78 12.84
CA TRP A 26 -7.17 18.69 11.89
C TRP A 26 -8.33 17.83 12.41
N LYS A 27 -9.55 18.21 12.02
CA LYS A 27 -10.78 17.51 12.34
C LYS A 27 -10.95 16.27 11.47
N THR A 28 -11.47 15.18 12.06
CA THR A 28 -11.93 14.02 11.29
C THR A 28 -13.41 13.74 11.49
N ASN A 29 -14.08 13.35 10.42
CA ASN A 29 -15.45 12.84 10.45
C ASN A 29 -15.50 11.31 10.57
N TYR A 30 -14.34 10.63 10.50
CA TYR A 30 -14.29 9.18 10.67
C TYR A 30 -14.70 8.80 12.07
N ARG A 31 -15.57 7.79 12.18
CA ARG A 31 -15.92 7.09 13.41
C ARG A 31 -15.93 5.59 13.13
N GLY A 32 -15.40 4.79 14.01
CA GLY A 32 -15.34 3.34 13.83
C GLY A 32 -14.04 2.72 14.26
N GLU A 33 -13.80 1.49 13.83
CA GLU A 33 -12.60 0.72 14.15
C GLU A 33 -11.37 1.37 13.53
N LEU A 34 -10.33 1.55 14.33
CA LEU A 34 -9.07 2.17 13.96
C LEU A 34 -7.91 1.36 14.53
N TYR A 35 -6.94 1.04 13.69
CA TYR A 35 -5.70 0.38 14.09
C TYR A 35 -4.60 1.40 14.31
N ILE A 36 -3.77 1.20 15.32
CA ILE A 36 -2.65 2.08 15.65
C ILE A 36 -1.35 1.46 15.17
N HIS A 37 -0.65 2.20 14.33
CA HIS A 37 0.67 1.87 13.82
C HIS A 37 1.72 2.74 14.51
N ALA A 38 2.71 2.12 15.14
CA ALA A 38 3.89 2.79 15.66
C ALA A 38 4.86 3.07 14.50
N SER A 39 5.08 4.34 14.17
CA SER A 39 5.93 4.75 13.06
C SER A 39 7.39 4.36 13.28
N GLN A 40 8.18 4.29 12.20
CA GLN A 40 9.63 4.04 12.28
C GLN A 40 10.42 5.28 12.73
N THR A 41 9.75 6.43 12.88
CA THR A 41 10.38 7.67 13.32
C THR A 41 10.85 7.55 14.75
N LYS A 42 12.11 7.86 15.00
CA LYS A 42 12.67 7.89 16.37
C LYS A 42 11.91 8.89 17.25
N ILE A 43 11.85 8.60 18.56
CA ILE A 43 11.31 9.54 19.54
C ILE A 43 12.10 10.84 19.44
N ASN A 44 11.41 11.95 19.35
CA ASN A 44 12.08 13.26 19.34
C ASN A 44 12.67 13.58 20.72
N LYS A 45 13.64 14.47 20.76
CA LYS A 45 14.37 14.79 21.99
C LYS A 45 13.46 15.34 23.10
N LYS A 46 12.48 16.18 22.75
CA LYS A 46 11.53 16.76 23.71
C LYS A 46 10.73 15.68 24.45
N ASP A 47 10.24 14.68 23.72
CA ASP A 47 9.45 13.59 24.31
C ASP A 47 10.36 12.62 25.06
N ALA A 48 11.57 12.33 24.54
CA ALA A 48 12.55 11.47 25.21
C ALA A 48 13.07 12.06 26.54
N ASP A 49 13.23 13.37 26.62
CA ASP A 49 13.67 14.09 27.84
C ASP A 49 12.52 14.29 28.85
N ASN A 50 11.26 14.03 28.47
CA ASN A 50 10.11 14.13 29.37
C ASN A 50 10.00 12.89 30.25
N GLN A 51 10.59 12.96 31.46
CA GLN A 51 10.63 11.85 32.42
C GLN A 51 9.21 11.39 32.83
N GLU A 52 8.28 12.31 33.00
CA GLU A 52 6.91 11.99 33.40
C GLU A 52 6.22 11.14 32.32
N LEU A 53 6.36 11.53 31.04
CA LEU A 53 5.86 10.77 29.89
C LEU A 53 6.53 9.40 29.78
N MET A 54 7.86 9.36 29.89
CA MET A 54 8.63 8.13 29.72
C MET A 54 8.41 7.12 30.87
N ASN A 55 8.10 7.59 32.07
CA ASN A 55 7.75 6.74 33.21
C ASN A 55 6.39 6.02 33.07
N LEU A 56 5.52 6.47 32.14
CA LEU A 56 4.27 5.78 31.84
C LEU A 56 4.45 4.54 30.96
N ILE A 57 5.66 4.30 30.44
CA ILE A 57 5.96 3.13 29.61
C ILE A 57 6.47 2.01 30.53
N ASP A 58 5.58 1.04 30.80
CA ASP A 58 5.88 -0.10 31.67
C ASP A 58 6.87 -1.08 31.02
N ASP A 59 6.81 -1.23 29.68
CA ASP A 59 7.68 -2.06 28.87
C ASP A 59 8.51 -1.18 27.93
N LYS A 60 9.83 -1.25 28.07
CA LYS A 60 10.77 -0.49 27.24
C LYS A 60 10.84 -1.01 25.78
N SER A 61 10.13 -2.10 25.44
CA SER A 61 10.06 -2.63 24.09
C SER A 61 9.07 -1.82 23.24
N LEU A 62 9.56 -0.83 22.53
CA LEU A 62 8.80 -0.06 21.56
C LEU A 62 8.70 -0.82 20.23
N ASN A 63 7.55 -0.74 19.57
CA ASN A 63 7.25 -1.56 18.37
C ASN A 63 7.34 -0.75 17.07
N PHE A 64 8.45 -0.11 16.80
CA PHE A 64 8.63 0.71 15.57
C PHE A 64 8.35 -0.06 14.27
N GLY A 65 7.51 0.50 13.43
CA GLY A 65 7.15 -0.06 12.13
C GLY A 65 6.09 -1.16 12.18
N TYR A 66 5.31 -1.25 13.27
CA TYR A 66 4.27 -2.25 13.42
C TYR A 66 2.90 -1.64 13.75
N ILE A 67 1.84 -2.25 13.24
CA ILE A 67 0.47 -2.07 13.74
C ILE A 67 0.37 -2.92 15.01
N ILE A 68 0.03 -2.29 16.16
CA ILE A 68 0.22 -2.88 17.49
C ILE A 68 -1.06 -3.06 18.29
N CYS A 69 -2.09 -2.29 18.00
CA CYS A 69 -3.39 -2.44 18.65
C CYS A 69 -4.52 -1.95 17.74
N ARG A 70 -5.75 -2.32 18.08
CA ARG A 70 -6.97 -1.76 17.54
C ARG A 70 -7.72 -1.00 18.62
N CYS A 71 -8.49 -0.01 18.21
CA CYS A 71 -9.38 0.77 19.06
C CYS A 71 -10.61 1.22 18.25
N ARG A 72 -11.52 1.93 18.88
CA ARG A 72 -12.63 2.59 18.22
C ARG A 72 -12.47 4.10 18.38
N LEU A 73 -12.41 4.84 17.29
CA LEU A 73 -12.52 6.30 17.30
C LEU A 73 -14.01 6.66 17.44
N VAL A 74 -14.38 7.19 18.60
CA VAL A 74 -15.79 7.45 18.94
C VAL A 74 -16.15 8.92 18.82
N ASP A 75 -15.18 9.83 19.05
CA ASP A 75 -15.44 11.26 18.91
C ASP A 75 -14.21 12.06 18.47
N CYS A 76 -14.43 13.31 18.04
CA CYS A 76 -13.42 14.27 17.64
C CYS A 76 -13.85 15.67 18.12
N ILE A 77 -13.28 16.11 19.21
CA ILE A 77 -13.68 17.32 19.96
C ILE A 77 -12.71 18.43 19.66
N TYR A 78 -13.18 19.63 19.35
CA TYR A 78 -12.36 20.84 19.28
C TYR A 78 -11.91 21.24 20.69
N MET A 79 -10.62 21.41 20.90
CA MET A 79 -10.05 21.76 22.21
C MET A 79 -10.11 23.28 22.41
N THR A 80 -10.96 23.70 23.35
CA THR A 80 -10.98 25.07 23.90
C THR A 80 -9.99 25.20 25.04
N LYS A 81 -9.78 26.44 25.51
CA LYS A 81 -8.94 26.70 26.71
C LYS A 81 -9.49 25.97 27.95
N GLU A 82 -10.82 25.98 28.09
CA GLU A 82 -11.52 25.31 29.22
C GLU A 82 -11.31 23.79 29.16
N TYR A 83 -11.44 23.19 27.97
CA TYR A 83 -11.18 21.76 27.76
C TYR A 83 -9.75 21.38 28.18
N VAL A 84 -8.76 22.15 27.72
CA VAL A 84 -7.34 21.89 28.03
C VAL A 84 -7.06 22.06 29.52
N LYS A 85 -7.66 23.09 30.16
CA LYS A 85 -7.54 23.33 31.59
C LYS A 85 -8.15 22.17 32.39
N ASP A 86 -9.38 21.79 32.09
CA ASP A 86 -10.08 20.68 32.75
C ASP A 86 -9.29 19.37 32.63
N LEU A 87 -8.81 19.02 31.43
CA LEU A 87 -8.00 17.83 31.21
C LEU A 87 -6.73 17.83 32.08
N LYS A 88 -6.04 18.97 32.17
CA LYS A 88 -4.82 19.12 32.94
C LYS A 88 -5.08 18.95 34.45
N GLU A 89 -6.20 19.48 34.94
CA GLU A 89 -6.56 19.47 36.38
C GLU A 89 -7.15 18.11 36.80
N ASN A 90 -7.97 17.49 35.96
CA ASN A 90 -8.77 16.31 36.32
C ASN A 90 -8.26 15.00 35.69
N ASN A 91 -7.39 15.05 34.68
CA ASN A 91 -6.76 13.88 34.05
C ASN A 91 -5.33 14.19 33.63
N HIS A 92 -4.48 14.46 34.59
CA HIS A 92 -3.09 14.87 34.36
C HIS A 92 -2.30 13.80 33.59
N GLN A 93 -2.50 12.51 33.84
CA GLN A 93 -1.83 11.44 33.09
C GLN A 93 -2.12 11.54 31.60
N GLU A 94 -3.40 11.71 31.21
CA GLU A 94 -3.75 11.90 29.79
C GLU A 94 -3.11 13.17 29.22
N TYR A 95 -3.14 14.27 29.99
CA TYR A 95 -2.54 15.55 29.59
C TYR A 95 -1.05 15.42 29.25
N VAL A 96 -0.28 14.63 29.99
CA VAL A 96 1.15 14.37 29.74
C VAL A 96 1.36 13.53 28.46
N CYS A 97 0.36 12.72 28.08
CA CYS A 97 0.42 11.81 26.94
C CYS A 97 0.20 12.48 25.58
N GLY A 98 0.21 13.82 25.44
CA GLY A 98 -0.03 14.42 24.14
C GLY A 98 0.19 15.93 24.11
N GLU A 99 -0.02 16.51 22.94
CA GLU A 99 0.01 17.95 22.74
C GLU A 99 -1.40 18.53 22.84
N TYR A 100 -1.80 18.88 24.05
CA TYR A 100 -3.11 19.47 24.36
C TYR A 100 -3.00 20.99 24.36
N SER A 101 -3.48 21.61 23.28
CA SER A 101 -3.53 23.07 23.15
C SER A 101 -4.81 23.52 22.45
N GLU A 102 -5.24 24.74 22.75
CA GLU A 102 -6.39 25.35 22.06
C GLU A 102 -6.19 25.33 20.53
N GLY A 103 -7.26 25.09 19.79
CA GLY A 103 -7.26 25.05 18.33
C GLY A 103 -6.96 23.70 17.71
N ARG A 104 -6.55 22.71 18.51
CA ARG A 104 -6.36 21.33 18.07
C ARG A 104 -7.64 20.50 18.31
N TYR A 105 -7.60 19.25 17.88
CA TYR A 105 -8.69 18.30 18.03
C TYR A 105 -8.27 17.10 18.87
N ALA A 106 -9.11 16.74 19.85
CA ALA A 106 -9.02 15.54 20.66
C ALA A 106 -9.82 14.41 20.00
N TRP A 107 -9.16 13.36 19.56
CA TRP A 107 -9.78 12.16 19.01
C TRP A 107 -9.93 11.14 20.12
N ILE A 108 -11.16 10.86 20.52
CA ILE A 108 -11.47 10.00 21.65
C ILE A 108 -11.44 8.54 21.20
N LEU A 109 -10.60 7.75 21.87
CA LEU A 109 -10.36 6.34 21.57
C LEU A 109 -10.93 5.45 22.68
N GLU A 110 -11.70 4.45 22.30
CA GLU A 110 -12.29 3.46 23.20
C GLU A 110 -11.96 2.03 22.73
N ASN A 111 -12.28 1.05 23.58
CA ASN A 111 -12.18 -0.38 23.26
C ASN A 111 -10.77 -0.78 22.75
N ILE A 112 -9.74 -0.23 23.37
CA ILE A 112 -8.34 -0.50 23.00
C ILE A 112 -8.02 -1.95 23.30
N THR A 113 -7.56 -2.67 22.26
CA THR A 113 -7.17 -4.09 22.34
C THR A 113 -5.81 -4.28 21.65
N PRO A 114 -4.77 -4.67 22.36
CA PRO A 114 -3.49 -5.04 21.77
C PRO A 114 -3.66 -6.18 20.76
N LEU A 115 -2.88 -6.17 19.67
CA LEU A 115 -2.82 -7.31 18.76
C LEU A 115 -1.93 -8.40 19.36
N GLU A 116 -2.38 -9.66 19.28
CA GLU A 116 -1.57 -10.82 19.70
C GLU A 116 -0.26 -10.91 18.91
N LYS A 117 -0.34 -10.64 17.60
CA LYS A 117 0.81 -10.56 16.69
C LYS A 117 0.81 -9.19 16.03
N PRO A 118 1.75 -8.31 16.36
CA PRO A 118 1.94 -7.05 15.66
C PRO A 118 2.19 -7.28 14.16
N ILE A 119 1.61 -6.43 13.32
CA ILE A 119 1.70 -6.54 11.85
C ILE A 119 2.73 -5.53 11.37
N LYS A 120 3.80 -6.01 10.75
CA LYS A 120 4.81 -5.14 10.16
C LYS A 120 4.22 -4.37 8.98
N ALA A 121 4.40 -3.04 8.98
CA ALA A 121 3.77 -2.17 7.99
C ALA A 121 4.58 -0.90 7.75
N LYS A 122 4.38 -0.29 6.57
CA LYS A 122 4.89 1.05 6.25
C LYS A 122 3.86 2.10 6.63
N GLY A 123 4.22 2.99 7.55
CA GLY A 123 3.35 4.09 7.98
C GLY A 123 3.04 5.07 6.84
N GLN A 124 1.81 5.61 6.85
CA GLN A 124 1.37 6.64 5.93
C GLN A 124 0.76 7.81 6.69
N LEU A 125 0.59 8.96 6.02
CA LEU A 125 -0.04 10.13 6.60
C LEU A 125 -1.57 9.98 6.70
N GLY A 126 -2.16 10.60 7.73
CA GLY A 126 -3.61 10.59 7.95
C GLY A 126 -4.14 9.21 8.36
N ILE A 127 -5.44 8.98 8.10
CA ILE A 127 -6.03 7.65 8.22
C ILE A 127 -5.87 6.95 6.86
N TRP A 128 -5.18 5.83 6.85
CA TRP A 128 -4.86 5.08 5.64
C TRP A 128 -5.39 3.65 5.70
N ASN A 129 -5.40 2.96 4.55
CA ASN A 129 -5.82 1.57 4.46
C ASN A 129 -4.61 0.64 4.44
N TYR A 130 -4.65 -0.40 5.25
CA TYR A 130 -3.80 -1.57 5.14
C TYR A 130 -4.63 -2.72 4.59
N TYR A 131 -4.10 -3.41 3.57
CA TYR A 131 -4.68 -4.61 2.97
C TYR A 131 -3.66 -5.74 2.99
N ASN A 132 -4.10 -6.96 3.25
CA ASN A 132 -3.30 -8.15 2.95
C ASN A 132 -3.45 -8.55 1.47
N GLU A 133 -2.66 -9.50 1.02
CA GLU A 133 -2.63 -9.96 -0.37
C GLU A 133 -3.99 -10.49 -0.87
N PHE A 134 -4.76 -11.14 -0.02
CA PHE A 134 -6.09 -11.69 -0.37
C PHE A 134 -7.12 -10.57 -0.49
N GLU A 135 -7.13 -9.62 0.45
CA GLU A 135 -7.98 -8.42 0.37
C GLU A 135 -7.67 -7.60 -0.89
N ILE A 136 -6.38 -7.53 -1.31
CA ILE A 136 -6.00 -6.85 -2.57
C ILE A 136 -6.56 -7.62 -3.77
N MET A 137 -6.45 -8.95 -3.79
CA MET A 137 -7.02 -9.76 -4.87
C MET A 137 -8.54 -9.53 -4.99
N ASP A 138 -9.25 -9.50 -3.86
CA ASP A 138 -10.70 -9.21 -3.84
C ASP A 138 -11.04 -7.82 -4.38
N LEU A 139 -10.20 -6.81 -4.09
CA LEU A 139 -10.36 -5.46 -4.64
C LEU A 139 -10.13 -5.44 -6.16
N MET A 140 -9.12 -6.18 -6.64
CA MET A 140 -8.79 -6.29 -8.05
C MET A 140 -9.89 -6.98 -8.86
N ASN A 141 -10.65 -7.92 -8.28
CA ASN A 141 -11.78 -8.59 -8.94
C ASN A 141 -12.89 -7.64 -9.45
N ASN A 142 -12.86 -6.36 -9.02
CA ASN A 142 -13.76 -5.34 -9.54
C ASN A 142 -13.22 -4.59 -10.77
N ILE A 143 -12.04 -4.98 -11.28
CA ILE A 143 -11.39 -4.33 -12.42
C ILE A 143 -11.56 -5.21 -13.66
N GLU A 144 -12.29 -4.70 -14.66
CA GLU A 144 -12.46 -5.33 -15.97
C GLU A 144 -11.21 -5.11 -16.83
N TYR A 145 -10.83 -6.11 -17.63
CA TYR A 145 -9.71 -5.96 -18.56
C TYR A 145 -10.11 -5.07 -19.74
N GLY A 146 -9.32 -4.03 -19.97
CA GLY A 146 -9.59 -3.03 -20.98
C GLY A 146 -8.78 -1.77 -20.75
N TYR A 147 -9.02 -0.71 -21.52
CA TYR A 147 -8.34 0.57 -21.34
C TYR A 147 -9.30 1.76 -21.39
N VAL A 148 -8.81 2.89 -20.89
CA VAL A 148 -9.50 4.19 -20.97
C VAL A 148 -8.67 5.09 -21.87
N ASP A 149 -9.29 5.72 -22.86
CA ASP A 149 -8.62 6.63 -23.79
C ASP A 149 -8.51 8.07 -23.26
N LYS A 150 -7.88 8.95 -24.04
CA LYS A 150 -7.70 10.37 -23.72
C LYS A 150 -9.02 11.12 -23.51
N GLU A 151 -10.10 10.69 -24.17
CA GLU A 151 -11.44 11.24 -24.04
C GLU A 151 -12.25 10.58 -22.93
N LYS A 152 -11.62 9.74 -22.09
CA LYS A 152 -12.22 9.00 -20.97
C LYS A 152 -13.28 7.95 -21.39
N ARG A 153 -13.25 7.47 -22.65
CA ARG A 153 -14.06 6.35 -23.10
C ARG A 153 -13.41 5.03 -22.72
N LYS A 154 -14.24 4.05 -22.37
CA LYS A 154 -13.80 2.71 -21.99
C LYS A 154 -13.83 1.77 -23.20
N HIS A 155 -12.77 0.99 -23.36
CA HIS A 155 -12.60 -0.01 -24.40
C HIS A 155 -12.32 -1.36 -23.74
N THR A 156 -13.32 -2.24 -23.69
CA THR A 156 -13.22 -3.56 -23.04
C THR A 156 -13.35 -4.72 -24.03
N LYS A 157 -13.66 -4.44 -25.31
CA LYS A 157 -13.85 -5.45 -26.34
C LYS A 157 -13.00 -5.25 -27.59
N GLU A 158 -12.62 -4.00 -27.87
CA GLU A 158 -11.91 -3.62 -29.09
C GLU A 158 -10.58 -2.96 -28.71
N PHE A 159 -9.49 -3.47 -29.29
CA PHE A 159 -8.13 -3.01 -28.99
C PHE A 159 -7.38 -2.53 -30.24
N ASP A 160 -8.05 -2.39 -31.38
CA ASP A 160 -7.43 -2.08 -32.68
C ASP A 160 -6.60 -0.79 -32.68
N ASN A 161 -6.95 0.19 -31.88
CA ASN A 161 -6.24 1.46 -31.76
C ASN A 161 -5.56 1.65 -30.39
N PHE A 162 -5.35 0.59 -29.63
CA PHE A 162 -4.75 0.66 -28.31
C PHE A 162 -3.47 1.51 -28.29
N ALA A 163 -2.53 1.25 -29.20
CA ALA A 163 -1.23 1.93 -29.26
C ALA A 163 -1.35 3.47 -29.36
N ASN A 164 -2.39 3.98 -30.02
CA ASN A 164 -2.57 5.41 -30.26
C ASN A 164 -3.47 6.11 -29.23
N LEU A 165 -4.38 5.37 -28.62
CA LEU A 165 -5.44 5.93 -27.76
C LEU A 165 -5.15 5.75 -26.26
N TYR A 166 -4.42 4.71 -25.91
CA TYR A 166 -4.14 4.38 -24.52
C TYR A 166 -3.36 5.47 -23.80
N ILE A 167 -3.76 5.70 -22.56
CA ILE A 167 -3.03 6.53 -21.58
C ILE A 167 -3.05 5.83 -20.25
N LEU A 168 -1.86 5.65 -19.64
CA LEU A 168 -1.71 5.03 -18.33
C LEU A 168 -2.48 5.83 -17.26
N GLN A 169 -3.48 5.19 -16.67
CA GLN A 169 -4.28 5.80 -15.61
C GLN A 169 -3.52 5.85 -14.28
N ASN A 170 -3.82 6.82 -13.41
CA ASN A 170 -3.42 6.73 -12.03
C ASN A 170 -4.37 5.81 -11.23
N PRO A 171 -3.96 5.29 -10.05
CA PRO A 171 -4.76 4.34 -9.26
C PRO A 171 -6.19 4.82 -8.92
N LYS A 172 -6.39 6.11 -8.64
CA LYS A 172 -7.72 6.66 -8.34
C LYS A 172 -8.62 6.69 -9.57
N GLU A 173 -8.04 6.92 -10.75
CA GLU A 173 -8.77 6.84 -12.02
C GLU A 173 -9.18 5.40 -12.31
N ILE A 174 -8.30 4.42 -12.07
CA ILE A 174 -8.62 3.00 -12.23
C ILE A 174 -9.71 2.56 -11.25
N GLU A 175 -9.64 2.97 -9.98
CA GLU A 175 -10.70 2.73 -8.98
C GLU A 175 -12.05 3.30 -9.42
N LYS A 176 -12.06 4.44 -10.13
CA LYS A 176 -13.29 5.07 -10.64
C LYS A 176 -13.76 4.45 -11.93
N SER A 177 -12.87 4.19 -12.90
CA SER A 177 -13.22 3.61 -14.21
C SER A 177 -13.60 2.14 -14.10
N LYS A 178 -13.00 1.40 -13.17
CA LYS A 178 -13.09 -0.06 -13.03
C LYS A 178 -12.57 -0.80 -14.26
N VAL A 179 -11.70 -0.17 -15.05
CA VAL A 179 -11.13 -0.74 -16.27
C VAL A 179 -9.62 -0.49 -16.31
N GLY A 180 -8.85 -1.51 -16.65
CA GLY A 180 -7.40 -1.40 -16.80
C GLY A 180 -6.80 -2.60 -17.50
N VAL A 181 -5.83 -2.38 -18.40
CA VAL A 181 -4.94 -3.43 -18.92
C VAL A 181 -3.89 -3.82 -17.87
N CYS A 182 -3.06 -4.82 -18.13
CA CYS A 182 -2.03 -5.26 -17.18
C CYS A 182 -1.15 -4.10 -16.67
N TRP A 183 -0.83 -3.12 -17.50
CA TRP A 183 -0.04 -1.93 -17.14
C TRP A 183 -0.74 -1.07 -16.08
N ASP A 184 -2.05 -0.81 -16.23
CA ASP A 184 -2.87 -0.10 -15.24
C ASP A 184 -3.03 -0.91 -13.96
N GLN A 185 -3.32 -2.22 -14.11
CA GLN A 185 -3.61 -3.09 -12.98
C GLN A 185 -2.40 -3.21 -12.04
N VAL A 186 -1.19 -3.36 -12.57
CA VAL A 186 0.04 -3.38 -11.76
C VAL A 186 0.24 -2.09 -10.96
N GLU A 187 -0.10 -0.92 -11.52
CA GLU A 187 0.00 0.34 -10.77
C GLU A 187 -1.07 0.46 -9.66
N LEU A 188 -2.26 -0.10 -9.88
CA LEU A 188 -3.29 -0.21 -8.84
C LEU A 188 -2.88 -1.19 -7.74
N GLU A 189 -2.31 -2.34 -8.10
CA GLU A 189 -1.74 -3.31 -7.17
C GLU A 189 -0.64 -2.68 -6.31
N ARG A 190 0.32 -2.00 -6.95
CA ARG A 190 1.39 -1.24 -6.28
C ARG A 190 0.82 -0.22 -5.27
N TYR A 191 -0.28 0.43 -5.62
CA TYR A 191 -0.96 1.39 -4.74
C TYR A 191 -1.58 0.70 -3.53
N TYR A 192 -2.23 -0.46 -3.70
CA TYR A 192 -2.82 -1.22 -2.60
C TYR A 192 -1.76 -1.85 -1.68
N PHE A 193 -0.67 -2.35 -2.25
CA PHE A 193 0.46 -2.89 -1.49
C PHE A 193 1.29 -1.83 -0.73
N LYS A 194 1.03 -0.55 -0.94
CA LYS A 194 1.84 0.55 -0.38
C LYS A 194 1.99 0.51 1.15
N GLY A 195 0.99 0.01 1.85
CA GLY A 195 1.00 -0.11 3.32
C GLY A 195 1.80 -1.29 3.85
N ASN A 196 2.14 -2.24 3.00
CA ASN A 196 2.87 -3.44 3.38
C ASN A 196 4.37 -3.15 3.47
N ASP A 197 5.06 -3.77 4.43
CA ASP A 197 6.52 -3.72 4.53
C ASP A 197 7.15 -4.88 3.76
N TRP A 198 6.66 -5.13 2.55
CA TRP A 198 7.16 -6.16 1.65
C TRP A 198 8.06 -5.56 0.59
N ASN A 199 9.00 -6.35 0.09
CA ASN A 199 9.85 -5.97 -1.04
C ASN A 199 9.07 -6.23 -2.33
N ILE A 200 8.47 -5.17 -2.89
CA ILE A 200 7.64 -5.22 -4.08
C ILE A 200 8.48 -4.88 -5.29
N LYS A 201 8.41 -5.73 -6.33
CA LYS A 201 9.03 -5.51 -7.62
C LYS A 201 8.00 -5.64 -8.73
N THR A 202 8.23 -4.97 -9.84
CA THR A 202 7.37 -5.04 -11.03
C THR A 202 8.21 -5.32 -12.25
N TYR A 203 7.65 -6.13 -13.12
CA TYR A 203 8.32 -6.66 -14.30
C TYR A 203 7.48 -6.44 -15.55
N PHE A 204 8.18 -6.33 -16.67
CA PHE A 204 7.63 -6.21 -18.00
C PHE A 204 8.27 -7.29 -18.88
N ILE A 205 7.47 -8.23 -19.37
CA ILE A 205 7.89 -9.23 -20.35
C ILE A 205 7.32 -8.85 -21.71
N VAL A 206 8.15 -8.97 -22.74
CA VAL A 206 7.78 -8.63 -24.11
C VAL A 206 8.46 -9.59 -25.07
N HIS A 207 7.73 -9.99 -26.10
CA HIS A 207 8.28 -10.64 -27.28
C HIS A 207 8.19 -9.67 -28.46
N ASN A 208 9.34 -9.28 -29.00
CA ASN A 208 9.46 -8.37 -30.13
C ASN A 208 9.41 -9.18 -31.44
N ASP A 209 8.24 -9.27 -32.04
CA ASP A 209 8.06 -9.80 -33.38
C ASP A 209 7.72 -8.67 -34.36
N ASN A 210 8.02 -8.85 -35.66
CA ASN A 210 7.86 -7.82 -36.68
C ASN A 210 6.41 -7.31 -36.81
N ASP A 211 5.42 -8.16 -36.50
CA ASP A 211 4.00 -7.87 -36.67
C ASP A 211 3.21 -7.75 -35.35
N LYS A 212 3.73 -8.27 -34.25
CA LYS A 212 3.05 -8.29 -32.96
C LYS A 212 4.03 -8.07 -31.82
N PHE A 213 3.60 -7.33 -30.82
CA PHE A 213 4.36 -7.06 -29.61
C PHE A 213 3.55 -7.53 -28.37
N PRO A 214 3.33 -8.84 -28.19
CA PRO A 214 2.68 -9.32 -27.00
C PRO A 214 3.51 -8.93 -25.77
N THR A 215 2.85 -8.33 -24.82
CA THR A 215 3.47 -7.82 -23.59
C THR A 215 2.65 -8.20 -22.38
N HIS A 216 3.33 -8.36 -21.27
CA HIS A 216 2.66 -8.50 -19.98
C HIS A 216 3.45 -7.78 -18.88
N THR A 217 2.74 -7.14 -17.95
CA THR A 217 3.31 -6.61 -16.72
C THR A 217 2.77 -7.38 -15.53
N PHE A 218 3.61 -7.61 -14.56
CA PHE A 218 3.21 -8.30 -13.33
C PHE A 218 3.94 -7.78 -12.11
N LEU A 219 3.35 -8.02 -10.95
CA LEU A 219 3.88 -7.62 -9.65
C LEU A 219 4.31 -8.85 -8.86
N THR A 220 5.47 -8.73 -8.21
CA THR A 220 5.95 -9.73 -7.25
C THR A 220 6.19 -9.09 -5.89
N PHE A 221 6.11 -9.88 -4.84
CA PHE A 221 6.47 -9.43 -3.50
C PHE A 221 7.20 -10.52 -2.70
N GLU A 222 8.05 -10.08 -1.79
CA GLU A 222 8.73 -10.95 -0.83
C GLU A 222 8.11 -10.77 0.55
N LYS A 223 7.72 -11.91 1.17
CA LYS A 223 7.11 -11.96 2.50
C LYS A 223 7.59 -13.22 3.22
N ASN A 224 8.13 -13.07 4.43
CA ASN A 224 8.60 -14.19 5.26
C ASN A 224 9.63 -15.09 4.54
N ASN A 225 10.58 -14.51 3.82
CA ASN A 225 11.61 -15.21 3.03
C ASN A 225 11.06 -16.11 1.92
N LYS A 226 9.86 -15.82 1.44
CA LYS A 226 9.25 -16.44 0.26
C LYS A 226 8.90 -15.39 -0.76
N TYR A 227 8.85 -15.81 -2.01
CA TYR A 227 8.58 -14.96 -3.16
C TYR A 227 7.21 -15.29 -3.71
N TYR A 228 6.47 -14.24 -4.10
CA TYR A 228 5.09 -14.38 -4.56
C TYR A 228 4.90 -13.61 -5.86
N TRP A 229 4.29 -14.27 -6.83
CA TRP A 229 3.72 -13.62 -8.00
C TRP A 229 2.25 -13.32 -7.72
N PHE A 230 1.89 -12.05 -7.78
CA PHE A 230 0.51 -11.59 -7.68
C PHE A 230 0.01 -11.32 -9.09
N GLU A 231 -1.01 -12.07 -9.53
CA GLU A 231 -1.53 -11.98 -10.88
C GLU A 231 -3.04 -11.84 -10.90
N HIS A 232 -3.51 -10.77 -11.54
CA HIS A 232 -4.95 -10.56 -11.74
C HIS A 232 -5.31 -10.44 -13.21
N SER A 233 -4.53 -9.73 -14.02
CA SER A 233 -4.85 -9.38 -15.40
C SER A 233 -4.72 -10.55 -16.39
N PHE A 234 -3.83 -11.49 -16.11
CA PHE A 234 -3.62 -12.70 -16.90
C PHE A 234 -4.56 -13.81 -16.41
N GLU A 235 -5.79 -13.83 -16.93
CA GLU A 235 -6.92 -14.59 -16.38
C GLU A 235 -6.61 -16.07 -16.11
N ILE A 236 -5.93 -16.75 -17.03
CA ILE A 236 -5.58 -18.18 -16.89
C ILE A 236 -4.56 -18.44 -15.78
N CYS A 237 -3.83 -17.40 -15.38
CA CYS A 237 -2.81 -17.47 -14.32
C CYS A 237 -3.23 -16.69 -13.07
N ARG A 238 -4.48 -16.18 -13.01
CA ARG A 238 -4.96 -15.36 -11.90
C ARG A 238 -4.79 -16.06 -10.56
N GLY A 239 -4.15 -15.37 -9.61
CA GLY A 239 -3.94 -15.89 -8.27
C GLY A 239 -2.70 -15.32 -7.58
N ILE A 240 -2.38 -15.91 -6.43
CA ILE A 240 -1.18 -15.62 -5.65
C ILE A 240 -0.33 -16.88 -5.61
N HIS A 241 0.79 -16.87 -6.33
CA HIS A 241 1.65 -18.03 -6.52
C HIS A 241 2.90 -17.89 -5.66
N GLU A 242 3.22 -18.93 -4.87
CA GLU A 242 4.36 -18.95 -3.94
C GLU A 242 5.55 -19.70 -4.54
N TYR A 243 6.77 -19.14 -4.34
CA TYR A 243 8.03 -19.71 -4.82
C TYR A 243 9.10 -19.62 -3.73
N LYS A 244 10.13 -20.45 -3.84
CA LYS A 244 11.27 -20.49 -2.92
C LYS A 244 12.25 -19.34 -3.15
N ASN A 245 12.38 -18.89 -4.40
CA ASN A 245 13.28 -17.82 -4.80
C ASN A 245 12.74 -17.07 -6.01
N GLU A 246 13.31 -15.90 -6.29
CA GLU A 246 12.90 -15.03 -7.38
C GLU A 246 13.16 -15.64 -8.77
N GLN A 247 14.25 -16.39 -8.93
CA GLN A 247 14.59 -17.01 -10.20
C GLN A 247 13.55 -18.07 -10.61
N GLU A 248 13.14 -18.93 -9.67
CA GLU A 248 12.07 -19.92 -9.90
C GLU A 248 10.75 -19.23 -10.32
N LEU A 249 10.40 -18.13 -9.64
CA LEU A 249 9.24 -17.32 -9.97
C LEU A 249 9.30 -16.76 -11.39
N LEU A 250 10.40 -16.09 -11.75
CA LEU A 250 10.53 -15.42 -13.04
C LEU A 250 10.55 -16.43 -14.19
N LEU A 251 11.17 -17.61 -14.01
CA LEU A 251 11.16 -18.68 -15.00
C LEU A 251 9.76 -19.25 -15.21
N ASP A 252 8.96 -19.41 -14.16
CA ASP A 252 7.58 -19.91 -14.28
C ASP A 252 6.68 -18.89 -15.00
N VAL A 253 6.83 -17.60 -14.71
CA VAL A 253 6.09 -16.55 -15.42
C VAL A 253 6.48 -16.52 -16.90
N GLU A 254 7.78 -16.61 -17.23
CA GLU A 254 8.27 -16.67 -18.61
C GLU A 254 7.66 -17.88 -19.35
N GLN A 255 7.70 -19.06 -18.76
CA GLN A 255 7.12 -20.28 -19.34
C GLN A 255 5.61 -20.16 -19.59
N LYS A 256 4.88 -19.55 -18.65
CA LYS A 256 3.45 -19.30 -18.79
C LYS A 256 3.15 -18.29 -19.88
N PHE A 257 3.93 -17.22 -19.98
CA PHE A 257 3.82 -16.23 -21.08
C PHE A 257 4.07 -16.90 -22.43
N ILE A 258 5.15 -17.67 -22.59
CA ILE A 258 5.45 -18.44 -23.81
C ILE A 258 4.30 -19.39 -24.15
N LYS A 259 3.78 -20.12 -23.18
CA LYS A 259 2.72 -21.10 -23.39
C LYS A 259 1.39 -20.48 -23.79
N TYR A 260 0.96 -19.44 -23.10
CA TYR A 260 -0.42 -18.96 -23.21
C TYR A 260 -0.56 -17.70 -24.08
N GLU A 261 0.44 -16.81 -24.15
CA GLU A 261 0.42 -15.64 -25.01
C GLU A 261 1.05 -15.94 -26.39
N LEU A 262 2.14 -16.70 -26.41
CA LEU A 262 2.87 -17.00 -27.64
C LEU A 262 2.50 -18.36 -28.25
N ASN A 263 1.66 -19.16 -27.57
CA ASN A 263 1.28 -20.52 -28.01
C ASN A 263 2.49 -21.42 -28.35
N ASN A 264 3.59 -21.25 -27.62
CA ASN A 264 4.91 -21.89 -27.83
C ASN A 264 5.56 -21.56 -29.19
N ASN A 265 5.08 -20.54 -29.89
CA ASN A 265 5.64 -20.07 -31.14
C ASN A 265 6.38 -18.74 -30.89
N TYR A 266 7.68 -18.79 -30.63
CA TYR A 266 8.47 -17.63 -30.30
C TYR A 266 9.93 -17.78 -30.74
N ASP A 267 10.60 -16.66 -30.95
CA ASP A 267 12.02 -16.58 -31.10
C ASP A 267 12.62 -16.15 -29.75
N LYS A 268 13.50 -17.00 -29.20
CA LYS A 268 14.12 -16.77 -27.91
C LYS A 268 14.97 -15.47 -27.89
N ASP A 269 15.56 -15.10 -28.99
CA ASP A 269 16.40 -13.92 -29.10
C ASP A 269 15.58 -12.62 -29.10
N ASN A 270 14.25 -12.73 -29.28
CA ASN A 270 13.30 -11.62 -29.25
C ASN A 270 12.43 -11.58 -27.98
N LEU A 271 12.67 -12.49 -27.03
CA LEU A 271 11.95 -12.49 -25.76
C LEU A 271 12.80 -11.82 -24.68
N PHE A 272 12.25 -10.78 -24.05
CA PHE A 272 12.93 -9.97 -23.06
C PHE A 272 12.11 -9.84 -21.80
N LEU A 273 12.77 -9.87 -20.65
CA LEU A 273 12.20 -9.57 -19.34
C LEU A 273 12.95 -8.39 -18.72
N TYR A 274 12.21 -7.39 -18.31
CA TYR A 274 12.71 -6.18 -17.69
C TYR A 274 12.13 -5.99 -16.30
N ARG A 275 12.93 -5.40 -15.41
CA ARG A 275 12.42 -4.87 -14.13
C ARG A 275 12.24 -3.37 -14.28
N TYR A 276 11.09 -2.84 -13.87
CA TYR A 276 10.84 -1.41 -13.96
C TYR A 276 10.36 -0.81 -12.64
N ASN A 277 10.64 0.47 -12.46
CA ASN A 277 10.18 1.26 -11.33
C ASN A 277 8.83 1.90 -11.66
N LYS A 278 8.20 2.52 -10.64
CA LYS A 278 6.93 3.22 -10.80
C LYS A 278 7.03 4.27 -11.94
N PRO A 279 6.19 4.18 -12.98
CA PRO A 279 6.14 5.15 -14.06
C PRO A 279 5.47 6.46 -13.64
N LYS A 280 5.59 7.48 -14.48
CA LYS A 280 4.69 8.63 -14.45
C LYS A 280 3.31 8.19 -14.98
N TYR A 281 2.26 8.82 -14.46
CA TYR A 281 0.91 8.59 -14.99
C TYR A 281 0.61 9.51 -16.17
N HIS A 282 -0.41 9.17 -16.94
CA HIS A 282 -0.86 9.88 -18.14
C HIS A 282 0.17 9.88 -19.29
N ILE A 283 1.00 8.85 -19.32
CA ILE A 283 1.94 8.58 -20.41
C ILE A 283 1.32 7.65 -21.46
N THR A 284 1.79 7.77 -22.69
CA THR A 284 1.39 6.95 -23.85
C THR A 284 1.98 5.54 -23.77
N THR A 285 1.54 4.65 -24.68
CA THR A 285 2.12 3.32 -24.84
C THR A 285 3.63 3.36 -25.09
N GLN A 286 4.10 4.24 -25.99
CA GLN A 286 5.52 4.36 -26.30
C GLN A 286 6.32 4.84 -25.10
N GLU A 287 5.86 5.88 -24.42
CA GLU A 287 6.53 6.39 -23.20
C GLU A 287 6.56 5.35 -22.08
N PHE A 288 5.49 4.53 -21.93
CA PHE A 288 5.51 3.43 -20.97
C PHE A 288 6.53 2.35 -21.38
N TYR A 289 6.54 1.96 -22.66
CA TYR A 289 7.50 0.99 -23.20
C TYR A 289 8.94 1.45 -22.94
N ASP A 290 9.27 2.68 -23.30
CA ASP A 290 10.59 3.27 -23.11
C ASP A 290 11.01 3.31 -21.63
N HIS A 291 10.03 3.55 -20.73
CA HIS A 291 10.24 3.52 -19.28
C HIS A 291 10.49 2.10 -18.76
N ALA A 292 9.71 1.13 -19.23
CA ALA A 292 9.69 -0.23 -18.70
C ALA A 292 10.88 -1.09 -19.20
N THR A 293 11.54 -0.69 -20.31
CA THR A 293 12.60 -1.47 -20.97
C THR A 293 14.02 -1.02 -20.63
N GLN A 294 14.22 -0.27 -19.54
CA GLN A 294 15.54 0.26 -19.17
C GLN A 294 16.45 -0.79 -18.51
N ASP A 295 15.90 -1.64 -17.62
CA ASP A 295 16.65 -2.62 -16.82
C ASP A 295 16.34 -4.05 -17.25
N ILE A 296 17.13 -4.60 -18.20
CA ILE A 296 16.96 -5.98 -18.66
C ILE A 296 17.38 -7.00 -17.59
N ILE A 297 16.62 -8.08 -17.48
CA ILE A 297 16.94 -9.25 -16.64
C ILE A 297 17.29 -10.43 -17.56
N LEU A 298 18.49 -10.95 -17.40
CA LEU A 298 18.93 -12.17 -18.08
C LEU A 298 18.52 -13.38 -17.23
N LEU A 299 17.54 -14.13 -17.69
CA LEU A 299 17.21 -15.44 -17.13
C LEU A 299 18.17 -16.46 -17.75
N LYS A 300 19.15 -16.93 -16.96
CA LYS A 300 20.14 -17.95 -17.38
C LYS A 300 19.69 -19.34 -16.96
#